data_3d11b6035fbfc2ee36a3e13a319aa243
#
_entry.id   3d11b6035fbfc2ee36a3e13a319aa243
#
_cell.length_a   1.000
_cell.length_b   1.000
_cell.length_c   1.000
_cell.angle_alpha   90.00
_cell.angle_beta   90.00
_cell.angle_gamma   90.00
#
_symmetry.space_group_name_H-M   'P 1'
#
loop_
_entity.id
_entity.type
_entity.pdbx_description
1 polymer ?
#
loop_
_entity_poly.entity_id
_entity_poly.type
_entity_poly.pdbx_seq_one_letter_code
_entity_poly.pdbx_strand_id
1 'polypeptide(L)'
;IEGVFVVVLAYLINLTMPPYIPEYSLAIGSGIILPLGFFYYVFAYFVICGGANATNITDGLDGMLSKLYMPVLLVLVVALYGATRIGFMDTVMFLPTVSGLYAVLGAAFGAVLGFLWFNAKPASIFMGDVGSLALGGFMGTVAMLLKSEIIMGVAAGMMVLILLSSFTQTMYFKITRKITGTGRRVFLRAPLHHHFEELGWSETKIVDRFFVLSILFSGLALVLLKFA
;
A
#
# COMPACT_ATOMS: atom_id res chain seq x y z
N ILE A 1 -20.38 -5.73 -1.06
CA ILE A 1 -20.01 -6.02 0.33
C ILE A 1 -18.77 -5.19 0.71
N GLU A 2 -17.67 -5.23 -0.06
CA GLU A 2 -16.43 -4.48 0.22
C GLU A 2 -16.65 -2.98 0.37
N GLY A 3 -17.42 -2.34 -0.54
CA GLY A 3 -17.71 -0.91 -0.47
C GLY A 3 -18.45 -0.49 0.79
N VAL A 4 -19.39 -1.31 1.30
CA VAL A 4 -20.10 -1.04 2.56
C VAL A 4 -19.13 -1.11 3.74
N PHE A 5 -18.26 -2.13 3.76
CA PHE A 5 -17.25 -2.28 4.81
C PHE A 5 -16.29 -1.08 4.85
N VAL A 6 -15.82 -0.62 3.70
CA VAL A 6 -14.92 0.54 3.61
C VAL A 6 -15.61 1.83 4.09
N VAL A 7 -16.87 2.04 3.72
CA VAL A 7 -17.64 3.21 4.18
C VAL A 7 -17.80 3.19 5.70
N VAL A 8 -18.16 2.03 6.27
CA VAL A 8 -18.28 1.87 7.74
C VAL A 8 -16.93 2.12 8.41
N LEU A 9 -15.85 1.54 7.89
CA LEU A 9 -14.51 1.71 8.45
C LEU A 9 -14.04 3.16 8.37
N ALA A 10 -14.22 3.83 7.22
CA ALA A 10 -13.88 5.23 7.05
C ALA A 10 -14.70 6.16 7.99
N TYR A 11 -15.96 5.83 8.21
CA TYR A 11 -16.80 6.51 9.19
C TYR A 11 -16.29 6.31 10.62
N LEU A 12 -15.97 5.08 11.01
CA LEU A 12 -15.41 4.78 12.33
C LEU A 12 -14.06 5.48 12.56
N ILE A 13 -13.18 5.48 11.57
CA ILE A 13 -11.91 6.22 11.62
C ILE A 13 -12.18 7.70 11.85
N ASN A 14 -13.14 8.28 11.12
CA ASN A 14 -13.46 9.70 11.27
C ASN A 14 -14.04 10.04 12.67
N LEU A 15 -14.80 9.13 13.29
CA LEU A 15 -15.30 9.32 14.66
C LEU A 15 -14.17 9.36 15.71
N THR A 16 -13.01 8.79 15.41
CA THR A 16 -11.83 8.79 16.31
C THR A 16 -10.95 10.02 16.12
N MET A 17 -11.24 10.87 15.10
CA MET A 17 -10.44 12.06 14.84
C MET A 17 -10.77 13.20 15.79
N PRO A 18 -9.76 14.00 16.19
CA PRO A 18 -10.00 15.16 17.05
C PRO A 18 -10.79 16.25 16.34
N PRO A 19 -11.54 17.08 17.10
CA PRO A 19 -12.45 18.09 16.54
C PRO A 19 -11.78 19.23 15.75
N TYR A 20 -10.46 19.39 15.87
CA TYR A 20 -9.71 20.38 15.12
C TYR A 20 -9.19 19.87 13.75
N ILE A 21 -9.29 18.57 13.48
CA ILE A 21 -9.10 18.05 12.12
C ILE A 21 -10.45 18.15 11.42
N PRO A 22 -10.55 18.87 10.28
CA PRO A 22 -11.78 18.90 9.52
C PRO A 22 -12.20 17.48 9.18
N GLU A 23 -13.45 17.18 9.48
CA GLU A 23 -14.05 15.89 9.15
C GLU A 23 -13.80 15.58 7.65
N TYR A 24 -13.48 14.31 7.36
CA TYR A 24 -13.30 13.85 5.98
C TYR A 24 -12.22 14.60 5.21
N SER A 25 -11.05 14.81 5.83
CA SER A 25 -9.93 15.53 5.22
C SER A 25 -8.74 14.62 4.88
N LEU A 26 -7.96 15.05 3.86
CA LEU A 26 -6.68 14.49 3.46
C LEU A 26 -5.56 15.42 3.90
N ALA A 27 -4.55 14.89 4.60
CA ALA A 27 -3.34 15.64 4.93
C ALA A 27 -2.33 15.53 3.78
N ILE A 28 -1.91 16.70 3.26
CA ILE A 28 -0.91 16.81 2.19
C ILE A 28 0.30 17.55 2.76
N GLY A 29 1.09 16.93 3.61
CA GLY A 29 2.32 17.48 4.16
C GLY A 29 2.26 18.93 4.70
N SER A 30 3.22 19.34 5.51
CA SER A 30 3.45 20.74 5.98
C SER A 30 2.21 21.54 6.39
N GLY A 31 1.22 20.86 7.02
CA GLY A 31 0.00 21.50 7.54
C GLY A 31 -1.09 21.79 6.50
N ILE A 32 -0.93 21.35 5.26
CA ILE A 32 -1.98 21.48 4.24
C ILE A 32 -3.01 20.38 4.45
N ILE A 33 -4.21 20.76 4.87
CA ILE A 33 -5.35 19.86 5.06
C ILE A 33 -6.39 20.17 3.97
N LEU A 34 -6.68 19.19 3.12
CA LEU A 34 -7.66 19.29 2.05
C LEU A 34 -8.99 18.68 2.51
N PRO A 35 -10.05 19.46 2.73
CA PRO A 35 -11.35 18.91 3.09
C PRO A 35 -11.96 18.23 1.85
N LEU A 36 -12.17 16.92 1.91
CA LEU A 36 -12.75 16.13 0.82
C LEU A 36 -14.28 15.98 0.95
N GLY A 37 -14.85 16.20 2.12
CA GLY A 37 -16.26 15.97 2.38
C GLY A 37 -16.68 14.55 1.97
N PHE A 38 -17.78 14.43 1.23
CA PHE A 38 -18.28 13.14 0.76
C PHE A 38 -17.25 12.36 -0.10
N PHE A 39 -16.37 13.03 -0.83
CA PHE A 39 -15.33 12.38 -1.63
C PHE A 39 -14.29 11.63 -0.79
N TYR A 40 -14.22 11.88 0.52
CA TYR A 40 -13.37 11.12 1.44
C TYR A 40 -13.68 9.61 1.43
N TYR A 41 -14.94 9.23 1.32
CA TYR A 41 -15.33 7.81 1.23
C TYR A 41 -14.86 7.15 -0.06
N VAL A 42 -14.91 7.90 -1.18
CA VAL A 42 -14.39 7.42 -2.47
C VAL A 42 -12.86 7.28 -2.38
N PHE A 43 -12.19 8.26 -1.79
CA PHE A 43 -10.75 8.21 -1.55
C PHE A 43 -10.36 7.03 -0.64
N ALA A 44 -11.06 6.83 0.48
CA ALA A 44 -10.86 5.70 1.38
C ALA A 44 -11.00 4.35 0.66
N TYR A 45 -11.99 4.23 -0.23
CA TYR A 45 -12.16 3.03 -1.04
C TYR A 45 -10.92 2.76 -1.90
N PHE A 46 -10.38 3.78 -2.58
CA PHE A 46 -9.18 3.62 -3.38
C PHE A 46 -7.93 3.31 -2.53
N VAL A 47 -7.80 3.88 -1.34
CA VAL A 47 -6.67 3.61 -0.44
C VAL A 47 -6.71 2.17 0.07
N ILE A 48 -7.85 1.73 0.58
CA ILE A 48 -7.99 0.40 1.21
C ILE A 48 -8.07 -0.70 0.16
N CYS A 49 -9.02 -0.60 -0.79
CA CYS A 49 -9.20 -1.62 -1.82
C CYS A 49 -8.08 -1.58 -2.86
N GLY A 50 -7.55 -0.40 -3.19
CA GLY A 50 -6.38 -0.25 -4.04
C GLY A 50 -5.13 -0.87 -3.41
N GLY A 51 -4.91 -0.66 -2.12
CA GLY A 51 -3.87 -1.31 -1.33
C GLY A 51 -4.00 -2.83 -1.33
N ALA A 52 -5.21 -3.34 -1.04
CA ALA A 52 -5.51 -4.77 -1.06
C ALA A 52 -5.22 -5.40 -2.45
N ASN A 53 -5.67 -4.77 -3.53
CA ASN A 53 -5.41 -5.26 -4.87
C ASN A 53 -3.93 -5.14 -5.27
N ALA A 54 -3.22 -4.07 -4.85
CA ALA A 54 -1.81 -3.91 -5.14
C ALA A 54 -0.96 -5.01 -4.50
N THR A 55 -1.22 -5.36 -3.24
CA THR A 55 -0.55 -6.48 -2.55
C THR A 55 -0.91 -7.81 -3.18
N ASN A 56 -2.18 -8.04 -3.51
CA ASN A 56 -2.61 -9.30 -4.13
C ASN A 56 -1.95 -9.53 -5.49
N ILE A 57 -1.91 -8.52 -6.37
CA ILE A 57 -1.23 -8.64 -7.67
C ILE A 57 0.30 -8.73 -7.51
N THR A 58 0.85 -8.23 -6.40
CA THR A 58 2.28 -8.33 -6.10
C THR A 58 2.67 -9.74 -5.62
N ASP A 59 1.75 -10.55 -5.10
CA ASP A 59 2.02 -11.93 -4.63
C ASP A 59 2.14 -12.94 -5.79
N GLY A 60 2.91 -12.60 -6.83
CA GLY A 60 3.03 -13.41 -8.05
C GLY A 60 4.31 -14.24 -8.16
N LEU A 61 5.33 -13.97 -7.34
CA LEU A 61 6.62 -14.68 -7.31
C LEU A 61 7.04 -14.98 -5.87
N ASP A 62 7.81 -16.08 -5.69
CA ASP A 62 8.29 -16.53 -4.37
C ASP A 62 8.96 -15.39 -3.58
N GLY A 63 8.42 -15.08 -2.40
CA GLY A 63 8.96 -14.07 -1.48
C GLY A 63 8.78 -12.61 -1.93
N MET A 64 8.20 -12.34 -3.09
CA MET A 64 8.13 -11.00 -3.65
C MET A 64 7.29 -10.07 -2.79
N LEU A 65 6.03 -10.44 -2.49
CA LEU A 65 5.17 -9.60 -1.65
C LEU A 65 5.81 -9.33 -0.29
N SER A 66 6.28 -10.37 0.39
CA SER A 66 6.88 -10.23 1.72
C SER A 66 8.07 -9.27 1.73
N LYS A 67 8.97 -9.38 0.74
CA LYS A 67 10.13 -8.47 0.61
C LYS A 67 9.69 -7.02 0.35
N LEU A 68 8.76 -6.79 -0.58
CA LEU A 68 8.31 -5.45 -0.94
C LEU A 68 7.48 -4.80 0.16
N TYR A 69 6.79 -5.59 0.97
CA TYR A 69 5.90 -5.10 2.02
C TYR A 69 6.65 -4.63 3.28
N MET A 70 7.77 -5.29 3.65
CA MET A 70 8.53 -4.94 4.86
C MET A 70 9.03 -3.49 4.89
N PRO A 71 9.63 -2.91 3.84
CA PRO A 71 10.02 -1.50 3.84
C PRO A 71 8.85 -0.55 4.05
N VAL A 72 7.67 -0.88 3.51
CA VAL A 72 6.46 -0.07 3.69
C VAL A 72 5.98 -0.10 5.14
N LEU A 73 5.99 -1.26 5.80
CA LEU A 73 5.68 -1.36 7.23
C LEU A 73 6.63 -0.51 8.08
N LEU A 74 7.93 -0.50 7.76
CA LEU A 74 8.90 0.34 8.45
C LEU A 74 8.58 1.84 8.29
N VAL A 75 8.15 2.28 7.10
CA VAL A 75 7.69 3.68 6.89
C VAL A 75 6.50 3.99 7.79
N LEU A 76 5.53 3.10 7.93
CA LEU A 76 4.36 3.30 8.80
C LEU A 76 4.77 3.34 10.29
N VAL A 77 5.74 2.53 10.71
CA VAL A 77 6.30 2.60 12.09
C VAL A 77 6.99 3.95 12.33
N VAL A 78 7.78 4.42 11.36
CA VAL A 78 8.45 5.73 11.47
C VAL A 78 7.43 6.87 11.43
N ALA A 79 6.40 6.77 10.60
CA ALA A 79 5.29 7.73 10.58
C ALA A 79 4.59 7.79 11.95
N LEU A 80 4.26 6.64 12.53
CA LEU A 80 3.70 6.56 13.88
C LEU A 80 4.64 7.17 14.92
N TYR A 81 5.96 6.92 14.83
CA TYR A 81 6.94 7.50 15.75
C TYR A 81 7.04 9.02 15.60
N GLY A 82 7.17 9.52 14.37
CA GLY A 82 7.19 10.95 14.09
C GLY A 82 5.95 11.63 14.64
N ALA A 83 4.85 11.02 14.36
CA ALA A 83 3.57 11.39 14.82
C ALA A 83 3.48 11.52 16.37
N THR A 84 4.12 10.66 17.16
CA THR A 84 4.10 10.70 18.64
C THR A 84 5.10 11.69 19.26
N ARG A 85 6.13 12.13 18.52
CA ARG A 85 7.25 12.88 19.08
C ARG A 85 7.33 14.35 18.67
N ILE A 86 6.82 14.72 17.51
CA ILE A 86 7.09 16.02 16.89
C ILE A 86 5.96 17.05 17.12
N GLY A 87 4.96 16.75 17.97
CA GLY A 87 3.84 17.69 18.21
C GLY A 87 2.93 17.89 16.98
N PHE A 88 3.29 17.33 15.82
CA PHE A 88 2.41 17.19 14.66
C PHE A 88 1.14 16.40 15.02
N MET A 89 1.21 15.67 16.12
CA MET A 89 0.19 14.81 16.65
C MET A 89 -0.68 15.38 17.74
N ASP A 90 -0.46 16.57 18.20
CA ASP A 90 -1.58 17.28 18.84
C ASP A 90 -2.75 17.36 17.85
N THR A 91 -2.48 17.16 16.56
CA THR A 91 -3.46 17.16 15.47
C THR A 91 -3.96 15.78 15.05
N VAL A 92 -3.25 14.68 15.29
CA VAL A 92 -3.59 13.34 14.75
C VAL A 92 -3.85 12.31 15.85
N MET A 93 -3.43 12.54 17.11
CA MET A 93 -3.52 11.50 18.11
C MET A 93 -4.49 11.79 19.25
N PHE A 94 -5.71 11.32 19.01
CA PHE A 94 -6.58 10.81 20.05
C PHE A 94 -6.82 9.29 19.93
N LEU A 95 -5.79 8.53 19.54
CA LEU A 95 -5.82 7.11 19.82
C LEU A 95 -5.35 6.93 21.27
N PRO A 96 -6.22 6.58 22.22
CA PRO A 96 -5.86 6.37 23.63
C PRO A 96 -4.82 5.28 23.82
N THR A 97 -4.41 4.64 22.75
CA THR A 97 -3.52 3.46 22.70
C THR A 97 -2.54 3.50 21.53
N VAL A 98 -1.71 4.55 21.45
CA VAL A 98 -0.56 4.57 20.50
C VAL A 98 0.34 3.36 20.71
N SER A 99 0.52 2.94 21.95
CA SER A 99 1.25 1.72 22.32
C SER A 99 0.66 0.48 21.65
N GLY A 100 -0.68 0.39 21.53
CA GLY A 100 -1.34 -0.71 20.83
C GLY A 100 -1.00 -0.76 19.33
N LEU A 101 -0.92 0.39 18.65
CA LEU A 101 -0.62 0.41 17.21
C LEU A 101 0.84 0.02 16.92
N TYR A 102 1.79 0.38 17.81
CA TYR A 102 3.17 -0.15 17.72
C TYR A 102 3.21 -1.66 17.84
N ALA A 103 2.46 -2.23 18.80
CA ALA A 103 2.38 -3.68 18.96
C ALA A 103 1.79 -4.36 17.73
N VAL A 104 0.74 -3.81 17.14
CA VAL A 104 0.09 -4.33 15.94
C VAL A 104 1.03 -4.25 14.72
N LEU A 105 1.71 -3.12 14.50
CA LEU A 105 2.69 -2.97 13.42
C LEU A 105 3.90 -3.90 13.61
N GLY A 106 4.39 -4.03 14.84
CA GLY A 106 5.48 -4.95 15.19
C GLY A 106 5.08 -6.42 14.95
N ALA A 107 3.86 -6.80 15.34
CA ALA A 107 3.31 -8.13 15.10
C ALA A 107 3.17 -8.41 13.59
N ALA A 108 2.65 -7.44 12.82
CA ALA A 108 2.53 -7.55 11.36
C ALA A 108 3.92 -7.71 10.70
N PHE A 109 4.91 -6.91 11.13
CA PHE A 109 6.28 -7.03 10.62
C PHE A 109 6.89 -8.41 10.96
N GLY A 110 6.75 -8.86 12.21
CA GLY A 110 7.23 -10.17 12.64
C GLY A 110 6.55 -11.32 11.91
N ALA A 111 5.24 -11.23 11.68
CA ALA A 111 4.48 -12.23 10.93
C ALA A 111 4.94 -12.33 9.46
N VAL A 112 5.12 -11.18 8.78
CA VAL A 112 5.62 -11.15 7.39
C VAL A 112 7.05 -11.65 7.31
N LEU A 113 7.91 -11.31 8.28
CA LEU A 113 9.28 -11.79 8.35
C LEU A 113 9.35 -13.31 8.57
N GLY A 114 8.53 -13.82 9.53
CA GLY A 114 8.43 -15.26 9.77
C GLY A 114 7.85 -16.03 8.58
N PHE A 115 6.86 -15.46 7.90
CA PHE A 115 6.31 -16.04 6.68
C PHE A 115 7.36 -16.07 5.56
N LEU A 116 8.15 -15.00 5.38
CA LEU A 116 9.20 -14.92 4.36
C LEU A 116 10.25 -16.02 4.52
N TRP A 117 10.52 -16.46 5.75
CA TRP A 117 11.46 -17.58 6.00
C TRP A 117 11.10 -18.84 5.22
N PHE A 118 9.78 -19.12 5.10
CA PHE A 118 9.26 -20.29 4.38
C PHE A 118 8.83 -19.98 2.95
N ASN A 119 8.56 -18.70 2.64
CA ASN A 119 8.09 -18.25 1.32
C ASN A 119 9.24 -17.78 0.41
N ALA A 120 10.49 -17.64 0.93
CA ALA A 120 11.66 -17.37 0.11
C ALA A 120 11.91 -18.52 -0.87
N LYS A 121 12.38 -18.19 -2.09
CA LYS A 121 12.58 -19.18 -3.16
C LYS A 121 13.64 -20.24 -2.81
N PRO A 122 13.35 -21.53 -2.96
CA PRO A 122 12.06 -22.12 -3.38
C PRO A 122 11.03 -22.10 -2.24
N ALA A 123 9.87 -21.51 -2.51
CA ALA A 123 8.84 -21.36 -1.49
C ALA A 123 8.24 -22.71 -1.07
N SER A 124 8.11 -22.92 0.25
CA SER A 124 7.43 -24.09 0.83
C SER A 124 6.00 -23.80 1.24
N ILE A 125 5.63 -22.51 1.37
CA ILE A 125 4.28 -22.04 1.67
C ILE A 125 3.93 -20.85 0.80
N PHE A 126 2.63 -20.67 0.53
CA PHE A 126 2.09 -19.56 -0.27
C PHE A 126 1.07 -18.78 0.53
N MET A 127 1.02 -17.46 0.34
CA MET A 127 0.13 -16.58 1.10
C MET A 127 -1.32 -16.68 0.62
N GLY A 128 -1.51 -16.72 -0.69
CA GLY A 128 -2.82 -16.73 -1.33
C GLY A 128 -3.59 -15.42 -1.15
N ASP A 129 -4.77 -15.34 -1.78
CA ASP A 129 -5.58 -14.13 -1.83
C ASP A 129 -6.01 -13.64 -0.43
N VAL A 130 -6.31 -14.56 0.49
CA VAL A 130 -6.75 -14.19 1.85
C VAL A 130 -5.66 -13.42 2.59
N GLY A 131 -4.42 -13.87 2.53
CA GLY A 131 -3.30 -13.23 3.20
C GLY A 131 -2.89 -11.93 2.52
N SER A 132 -2.74 -11.96 1.20
CA SER A 132 -2.28 -10.80 0.43
C SER A 132 -3.28 -9.64 0.45
N LEU A 133 -4.59 -9.92 0.30
CA LEU A 133 -5.64 -8.91 0.42
C LEU A 133 -5.73 -8.33 1.84
N ALA A 134 -5.60 -9.20 2.87
CA ALA A 134 -5.61 -8.76 4.27
C ALA A 134 -4.45 -7.82 4.58
N LEU A 135 -3.23 -8.11 4.11
CA LEU A 135 -2.06 -7.25 4.30
C LEU A 135 -2.26 -5.87 3.64
N GLY A 136 -2.79 -5.83 2.43
CA GLY A 136 -3.04 -4.56 1.74
C GLY A 136 -4.15 -3.73 2.38
N GLY A 137 -5.25 -4.37 2.79
CA GLY A 137 -6.32 -3.73 3.55
C GLY A 137 -5.83 -3.19 4.90
N PHE A 138 -5.01 -3.96 5.61
CA PHE A 138 -4.35 -3.55 6.84
C PHE A 138 -3.47 -2.30 6.62
N MET A 139 -2.61 -2.32 5.62
CA MET A 139 -1.72 -1.21 5.27
C MET A 139 -2.52 0.07 4.96
N GLY A 140 -3.55 -0.04 4.13
CA GLY A 140 -4.42 1.09 3.78
C GLY A 140 -5.17 1.65 5.01
N THR A 141 -5.69 0.78 5.88
CA THR A 141 -6.37 1.18 7.12
C THR A 141 -5.43 1.92 8.07
N VAL A 142 -4.22 1.39 8.30
CA VAL A 142 -3.22 2.05 9.15
C VAL A 142 -2.81 3.39 8.58
N ALA A 143 -2.61 3.49 7.26
CA ALA A 143 -2.27 4.76 6.62
C ALA A 143 -3.37 5.82 6.82
N MET A 144 -4.64 5.42 6.74
CA MET A 144 -5.78 6.32 7.01
C MET A 144 -5.86 6.74 8.48
N LEU A 145 -5.59 5.82 9.43
CA LEU A 145 -5.53 6.13 10.86
C LEU A 145 -4.41 7.14 11.17
N LEU A 146 -3.28 7.04 10.47
CA LEU A 146 -2.13 7.93 10.65
C LEU A 146 -2.20 9.20 9.76
N LYS A 147 -3.24 9.38 8.95
CA LYS A 147 -3.32 10.45 7.94
C LYS A 147 -2.09 10.52 7.04
N SER A 148 -1.51 9.36 6.73
CA SER A 148 -0.29 9.20 5.96
C SER A 148 -0.52 8.47 4.63
N GLU A 149 -1.71 8.65 4.05
CA GLU A 149 -2.16 7.93 2.85
C GLU A 149 -1.24 8.16 1.65
N ILE A 150 -0.82 9.42 1.44
CA ILE A 150 0.11 9.78 0.36
C ILE A 150 1.49 9.19 0.63
N ILE A 151 1.98 9.29 1.85
CA ILE A 151 3.28 8.73 2.26
C ILE A 151 3.30 7.22 2.05
N MET A 152 2.23 6.54 2.47
CA MET A 152 2.07 5.10 2.24
C MET A 152 2.01 4.77 0.74
N GLY A 153 1.27 5.56 -0.05
CA GLY A 153 1.19 5.37 -1.50
C GLY A 153 2.55 5.49 -2.19
N VAL A 154 3.40 6.42 -1.75
CA VAL A 154 4.79 6.55 -2.22
C VAL A 154 5.64 5.39 -1.73
N ALA A 155 5.57 5.02 -0.45
CA ALA A 155 6.31 3.87 0.10
C ALA A 155 5.98 2.56 -0.64
N ALA A 156 4.69 2.34 -0.93
CA ALA A 156 4.19 1.20 -1.69
C ALA A 156 4.40 1.36 -3.22
N GLY A 157 5.17 2.34 -3.68
CA GLY A 157 5.28 2.73 -5.08
C GLY A 157 5.59 1.57 -6.04
N MET A 158 6.43 0.62 -5.63
CA MET A 158 6.70 -0.56 -6.47
C MET A 158 5.46 -1.45 -6.63
N MET A 159 4.68 -1.68 -5.57
CA MET A 159 3.41 -2.43 -5.62
C MET A 159 2.36 -1.68 -6.46
N VAL A 160 2.31 -0.35 -6.33
CA VAL A 160 1.46 0.51 -7.17
C VAL A 160 1.85 0.40 -8.65
N LEU A 161 3.14 0.40 -9.01
CA LEU A 161 3.59 0.21 -10.39
C LEU A 161 3.21 -1.17 -10.95
N ILE A 162 3.29 -2.22 -10.15
CA ILE A 162 2.85 -3.57 -10.52
C ILE A 162 1.34 -3.57 -10.80
N LEU A 163 0.53 -2.99 -9.91
CA LEU A 163 -0.92 -2.85 -10.10
C LEU A 163 -1.25 -2.05 -11.37
N LEU A 164 -0.62 -0.88 -11.54
CA LEU A 164 -0.85 -0.01 -12.70
C LEU A 164 -0.45 -0.68 -14.02
N SER A 165 0.58 -1.53 -14.02
CA SER A 165 0.96 -2.28 -15.22
C SER A 165 -0.15 -3.22 -15.70
N SER A 166 -0.82 -3.91 -14.76
CA SER A 166 -1.96 -4.78 -15.06
C SER A 166 -3.17 -3.98 -15.55
N PHE A 167 -3.47 -2.87 -14.88
CA PHE A 167 -4.56 -1.99 -15.28
C PHE A 167 -4.32 -1.40 -16.67
N THR A 168 -3.14 -0.85 -16.92
CA THR A 168 -2.74 -0.27 -18.23
C THR A 168 -2.84 -1.32 -19.35
N GLN A 169 -2.31 -2.52 -19.12
CA GLN A 169 -2.40 -3.61 -20.09
C GLN A 169 -3.85 -3.92 -20.45
N THR A 170 -4.69 -4.10 -19.43
CA THR A 170 -6.10 -4.47 -19.63
C THR A 170 -6.87 -3.38 -20.34
N MET A 171 -6.68 -2.12 -19.94
CA MET A 171 -7.36 -0.97 -20.56
C MET A 171 -6.90 -0.77 -22.01
N TYR A 172 -5.59 -0.79 -22.25
CA TYR A 172 -5.05 -0.63 -23.60
C TYR A 172 -5.50 -1.74 -24.54
N PHE A 173 -5.51 -2.99 -24.08
CA PHE A 173 -6.00 -4.12 -24.86
C PHE A 173 -7.48 -3.98 -25.22
N LYS A 174 -8.33 -3.60 -24.26
CA LYS A 174 -9.77 -3.38 -24.50
C LYS A 174 -10.01 -2.22 -25.46
N ILE A 175 -9.32 -1.09 -25.28
CA ILE A 175 -9.48 0.11 -26.13
C ILE A 175 -9.03 -0.20 -27.56
N THR A 176 -7.84 -0.77 -27.74
CA THR A 176 -7.33 -1.09 -29.08
C THR A 176 -8.21 -2.11 -29.80
N ARG A 177 -8.70 -3.14 -29.07
CA ARG A 177 -9.65 -4.11 -29.63
C ARG A 177 -10.95 -3.46 -30.09
N LYS A 178 -11.45 -2.47 -29.33
CA LYS A 178 -12.68 -1.74 -29.70
C LYS A 178 -12.47 -0.84 -30.92
N ILE A 179 -11.30 -0.21 -31.08
CA ILE A 179 -11.01 0.75 -32.16
C ILE A 179 -10.54 0.06 -33.42
N THR A 180 -9.62 -0.93 -33.29
CA THR A 180 -8.95 -1.53 -34.45
C THR A 180 -9.41 -2.96 -34.78
N GLY A 181 -10.34 -3.51 -33.98
CA GLY A 181 -10.78 -4.92 -34.09
C GLY A 181 -9.79 -5.93 -33.48
N THR A 182 -8.54 -5.54 -33.25
CA THR A 182 -7.48 -6.41 -32.67
C THR A 182 -6.92 -5.79 -31.41
N GLY A 183 -6.86 -6.60 -30.31
CA GLY A 183 -6.26 -6.15 -29.05
C GLY A 183 -4.74 -6.08 -29.15
N ARG A 184 -4.15 -4.93 -28.80
CA ARG A 184 -2.70 -4.74 -28.72
C ARG A 184 -2.25 -4.76 -27.26
N ARG A 185 -1.00 -5.18 -27.01
CA ARG A 185 -0.39 -5.25 -25.69
C ARG A 185 0.66 -4.16 -25.54
N VAL A 186 0.77 -3.57 -24.32
CA VAL A 186 1.84 -2.64 -23.94
C VAL A 186 3.05 -3.45 -23.44
N PHE A 187 2.78 -4.38 -22.53
CA PHE A 187 3.78 -5.29 -21.98
C PHE A 187 3.68 -6.66 -22.65
N LEU A 188 4.77 -7.41 -22.72
CA LEU A 188 4.76 -8.78 -23.23
C LEU A 188 3.77 -9.63 -22.45
N ARG A 189 3.79 -9.49 -21.12
CA ARG A 189 2.84 -10.09 -20.19
C ARG A 189 2.65 -9.14 -19.02
N ALA A 190 1.47 -9.06 -18.43
CA ALA A 190 1.19 -8.31 -17.21
C ALA A 190 0.78 -9.30 -16.10
N PRO A 191 1.06 -9.00 -14.84
CA PRO A 191 1.71 -7.80 -14.27
C PRO A 191 3.21 -7.64 -14.63
N LEU A 192 3.81 -6.51 -14.20
CA LEU A 192 5.17 -6.10 -14.59
C LEU A 192 6.25 -7.16 -14.34
N HIS A 193 6.17 -7.94 -13.27
CA HIS A 193 7.12 -9.02 -12.98
C HIS A 193 7.10 -10.09 -14.07
N HIS A 194 5.92 -10.45 -14.60
CA HIS A 194 5.83 -11.41 -15.72
C HIS A 194 6.37 -10.84 -17.03
N HIS A 195 6.36 -9.51 -17.22
CA HIS A 195 7.04 -8.90 -18.36
C HIS A 195 8.54 -9.16 -18.34
N PHE A 196 9.18 -9.07 -17.16
CA PHE A 196 10.60 -9.35 -17.03
C PHE A 196 10.94 -10.83 -17.11
N GLU A 197 10.04 -11.74 -16.70
CA GLU A 197 10.20 -13.18 -16.96
C GLU A 197 10.21 -13.48 -18.45
N GLU A 198 9.29 -12.89 -19.23
CA GLU A 198 9.27 -13.02 -20.71
C GLU A 198 10.54 -12.44 -21.37
N LEU A 199 11.22 -11.49 -20.73
CA LEU A 199 12.53 -10.99 -21.13
C LEU A 199 13.70 -11.89 -20.69
N GLY A 200 13.42 -13.05 -20.07
CA GLY A 200 14.42 -14.04 -19.66
C GLY A 200 15.13 -13.73 -18.34
N TRP A 201 14.58 -12.85 -17.48
CA TRP A 201 15.14 -12.65 -16.15
C TRP A 201 14.70 -13.79 -15.22
N SER A 202 15.64 -14.25 -14.37
CA SER A 202 15.28 -15.21 -13.32
C SER A 202 14.38 -14.54 -12.27
N GLU A 203 13.48 -15.31 -11.68
CA GLU A 203 12.56 -14.82 -10.65
C GLU A 203 13.30 -14.14 -9.49
N THR A 204 14.38 -14.74 -8.99
CA THR A 204 15.21 -14.17 -7.91
C THR A 204 15.74 -12.79 -8.28
N LYS A 205 16.22 -12.63 -9.53
CA LYS A 205 16.70 -11.35 -10.04
C LYS A 205 15.58 -10.29 -10.09
N ILE A 206 14.38 -10.69 -10.48
CA ILE A 206 13.21 -9.79 -10.52
C ILE A 206 12.87 -9.36 -9.09
N VAL A 207 12.69 -10.32 -8.19
CA VAL A 207 12.31 -10.09 -6.80
C VAL A 207 13.32 -9.19 -6.08
N ASP A 208 14.62 -9.46 -6.23
CA ASP A 208 15.65 -8.67 -5.56
C ASP A 208 15.73 -7.24 -6.10
N ARG A 209 15.60 -7.05 -7.42
CA ARG A 209 15.57 -5.70 -8.02
C ARG A 209 14.33 -4.92 -7.62
N PHE A 210 13.17 -5.55 -7.57
CA PHE A 210 11.93 -4.93 -7.12
C PHE A 210 12.00 -4.59 -5.63
N PHE A 211 12.66 -5.43 -4.82
CA PHE A 211 12.93 -5.13 -3.43
C PHE A 211 13.82 -3.89 -3.25
N VAL A 212 14.90 -3.76 -4.05
CA VAL A 212 15.74 -2.55 -4.04
C VAL A 212 14.91 -1.31 -4.40
N LEU A 213 14.05 -1.40 -5.43
CA LEU A 213 13.15 -0.30 -5.78
C LEU A 213 12.16 0.01 -4.66
N SER A 214 11.60 -1.00 -3.98
CA SER A 214 10.73 -0.80 -2.81
C SER A 214 11.45 -0.06 -1.68
N ILE A 215 12.72 -0.38 -1.41
CA ILE A 215 13.54 0.36 -0.44
C ILE A 215 13.73 1.82 -0.88
N LEU A 216 13.99 2.08 -2.15
CA LEU A 216 14.14 3.45 -2.68
C LEU A 216 12.85 4.26 -2.55
N PHE A 217 11.69 3.68 -2.89
CA PHE A 217 10.39 4.32 -2.69
C PHE A 217 10.10 4.58 -1.22
N SER A 218 10.40 3.62 -0.34
CA SER A 218 10.27 3.79 1.11
C SER A 218 11.20 4.87 1.66
N GLY A 219 12.44 4.94 1.15
CA GLY A 219 13.38 6.01 1.47
C GLY A 219 12.86 7.39 1.03
N LEU A 220 12.30 7.49 -0.19
CA LEU A 220 11.65 8.72 -0.67
C LEU A 220 10.45 9.11 0.22
N ALA A 221 9.63 8.14 0.61
CA ALA A 221 8.50 8.36 1.51
C ALA A 221 8.95 8.92 2.88
N LEU A 222 10.06 8.41 3.44
CA LEU A 222 10.64 8.94 4.68
C LEU A 222 11.17 10.37 4.53
N VAL A 223 11.75 10.72 3.38
CA VAL A 223 12.15 12.10 3.08
C VAL A 223 10.92 13.00 3.01
N LEU A 224 9.87 12.57 2.31
CA LEU A 224 8.62 13.33 2.22
C LEU A 224 7.94 13.46 3.59
N LEU A 225 7.99 12.44 4.43
CA LEU A 225 7.45 12.47 5.79
C LEU A 225 8.08 13.60 6.66
N LYS A 226 9.34 13.95 6.42
CA LYS A 226 9.99 15.06 7.11
C LYS A 226 9.37 16.41 6.76
N PHE A 227 8.77 16.53 5.57
CA PHE A 227 8.12 17.76 5.09
C PHE A 227 6.58 17.69 5.23
N ALA A 228 6.04 16.58 5.72
CA ALA A 228 4.64 16.37 6.01
C ALA A 228 4.32 16.76 7.46
#